data_4f05e61250f381ebf53de708f64d3472
#
_entry.id   4f05e61250f381ebf53de708f64d3472
#
_cell.length_a   1.000
_cell.length_b   1.000
_cell.length_c   1.000
_cell.angle_alpha   90.00
_cell.angle_beta   90.00
_cell.angle_gamma   90.00
#
_symmetry.space_group_name_H-M   'P 1'
#
loop_
_entity.id
_entity.type
_entity.pdbx_description
1 polymer ?
#
loop_
_entity_poly.entity_id
_entity_poly.type
_entity_poly.pdbx_seq_one_letter_code
_entity_poly.pdbx_strand_id
1 'polypeptide(L)'
;MRWSARARWWERSAHESGFCTQLLRGLGQVAFQASARTGAAFAAALCVADWRLAAYAVGGAALGTWTARALGGPRDRLEAGLEGFNSALLALCFAVFLGRDRPTTALLAAAGCIVVSIGTAAAVRLLSVWELPPLTLPYCLLAVAVTVAAPAFRRIWSFGNSLAALPGSASGRTTLHLDELTLAFFHNVSQLFFLERWHVGALLLVGLFLASRTAGLIACAGSLTGIVTAWALGAPAERIVNGTMGYNAVLVALALCGVFLPAAPVTLFYALLGAATATVLTPAVAALLSPSGGHAFTWPFVLTTLGFLAAARSFPRLSATDRERAAGPPLGARGRDGSRPCLRSMPAGRRPVGHVSGARRMRSRSRAR
;
A
#
# COMPACT_ATOMS: atom_id res chain seq x y z
N MET A 1 5.88 12.49 15.63
CA MET A 1 6.06 11.07 16.03
C MET A 1 6.75 10.34 14.89
N ARG A 2 7.96 9.82 15.08
CA ARG A 2 8.58 8.91 14.10
C ARG A 2 7.73 7.65 14.04
N TRP A 3 7.36 7.20 12.85
CA TRP A 3 6.80 5.87 12.65
C TRP A 3 7.62 4.88 13.47
N SER A 4 6.97 4.22 14.41
CA SER A 4 7.67 3.30 15.33
C SER A 4 8.40 2.24 14.52
N ALA A 5 9.45 1.64 15.10
CA ALA A 5 10.33 0.64 14.48
C ALA A 5 9.62 -0.53 13.75
N ARG A 6 8.31 -0.65 13.86
CA ARG A 6 7.47 -1.63 13.15
C ARG A 6 7.02 -1.20 11.77
N ALA A 7 6.94 0.11 11.49
CA ALA A 7 6.69 0.57 10.13
C ALA A 7 7.87 0.27 9.18
N ARG A 8 9.00 -0.14 9.74
CA ARG A 8 10.22 -0.54 9.04
C ARG A 8 10.39 -2.06 8.97
N TRP A 9 9.28 -2.79 8.75
CA TRP A 9 9.32 -4.24 8.57
C TRP A 9 10.20 -4.66 7.38
N TRP A 10 10.48 -3.77 6.43
CA TRP A 10 11.41 -3.96 5.31
C TRP A 10 12.89 -3.83 5.72
N GLU A 11 13.23 -3.16 6.83
CA GLU A 11 14.64 -2.96 7.26
C GLU A 11 15.32 -4.25 7.74
N ARG A 12 14.56 -5.33 8.02
CA ARG A 12 15.10 -6.58 8.55
C ARG A 12 15.82 -7.48 7.53
N SER A 13 15.99 -7.04 6.29
CA SER A 13 16.60 -7.82 5.22
C SER A 13 17.82 -7.12 4.62
N ALA A 14 18.64 -6.48 5.45
CA ALA A 14 19.85 -5.76 5.01
C ALA A 14 21.01 -6.71 4.63
N HIS A 15 20.76 -7.60 3.68
CA HIS A 15 21.78 -8.14 2.79
C HIS A 15 21.52 -7.56 1.41
N GLU A 16 22.56 -7.06 0.72
CA GLU A 16 22.46 -6.54 -0.65
C GLU A 16 21.75 -7.59 -1.51
N SER A 17 20.46 -7.37 -1.72
CA SER A 17 19.67 -8.29 -2.51
C SER A 17 19.92 -8.03 -3.99
N GLY A 18 20.21 -9.08 -4.76
CA GLY A 18 20.37 -8.99 -6.20
C GLY A 18 19.10 -8.43 -6.88
N PHE A 19 19.26 -7.90 -8.10
CA PHE A 19 18.18 -7.29 -8.89
C PHE A 19 16.93 -8.19 -8.99
N CYS A 20 17.12 -9.50 -9.23
CA CYS A 20 16.01 -10.46 -9.32
C CYS A 20 15.20 -10.54 -8.01
N THR A 21 15.87 -10.48 -6.86
CA THR A 21 15.19 -10.51 -5.56
C THR A 21 14.36 -9.24 -5.36
N GLN A 22 14.87 -8.07 -5.74
CA GLN A 22 14.15 -6.80 -5.65
C GLN A 22 12.94 -6.78 -6.59
N LEU A 23 13.08 -7.30 -7.80
CA LEU A 23 12.01 -7.46 -8.77
C LEU A 23 10.89 -8.36 -8.23
N LEU A 24 11.22 -9.53 -7.70
CA LEU A 24 10.24 -10.45 -7.12
C LEU A 24 9.57 -9.86 -5.89
N ARG A 25 10.32 -9.18 -5.02
CA ARG A 25 9.72 -8.41 -3.92
C ARG A 25 8.76 -7.35 -4.44
N GLY A 26 9.09 -6.68 -5.56
CA GLY A 26 8.21 -5.70 -6.21
C GLY A 26 6.87 -6.31 -6.61
N LEU A 27 6.84 -7.51 -7.17
CA LEU A 27 5.58 -8.22 -7.46
C LEU A 27 4.81 -8.56 -6.16
N GLY A 28 5.52 -9.03 -5.12
CA GLY A 28 4.91 -9.29 -3.82
C GLY A 28 4.31 -8.03 -3.16
N GLN A 29 4.90 -6.86 -3.41
CA GLN A 29 4.45 -5.58 -2.87
C GLN A 29 3.08 -5.13 -3.41
N VAL A 30 2.59 -5.70 -4.51
CA VAL A 30 1.20 -5.48 -4.95
C VAL A 30 0.21 -5.82 -3.84
N ALA A 31 0.53 -6.84 -3.03
CA ALA A 31 -0.23 -7.21 -1.84
C ALA A 31 0.57 -6.97 -0.53
N PHE A 32 1.44 -5.99 -0.51
CA PHE A 32 2.23 -5.55 0.65
C PHE A 32 3.20 -6.60 1.22
N GLN A 33 3.65 -7.56 0.39
CA GLN A 33 4.56 -8.61 0.84
C GLN A 33 5.97 -8.36 0.27
N ALA A 34 6.92 -7.91 1.09
CA ALA A 34 8.33 -7.76 0.72
C ALA A 34 9.04 -9.14 0.64
N SER A 35 8.40 -10.12 0.05
CA SER A 35 8.84 -11.51 -0.02
C SER A 35 9.08 -11.93 -1.47
N ALA A 36 10.30 -12.35 -1.79
CA ALA A 36 10.61 -12.87 -3.11
C ALA A 36 9.83 -14.17 -3.43
N ARG A 37 9.56 -15.00 -2.40
CA ARG A 37 8.77 -16.23 -2.56
C ARG A 37 7.34 -15.90 -2.97
N THR A 38 6.74 -14.90 -2.35
CA THR A 38 5.39 -14.42 -2.70
C THR A 38 5.37 -13.83 -4.10
N GLY A 39 6.36 -13.01 -4.45
CA GLY A 39 6.47 -12.47 -5.80
C GLY A 39 6.66 -13.56 -6.87
N ALA A 40 7.42 -14.60 -6.57
CA ALA A 40 7.56 -15.76 -7.47
C ALA A 40 6.23 -16.53 -7.62
N ALA A 41 5.49 -16.74 -6.52
CA ALA A 41 4.16 -17.34 -6.56
C ALA A 41 3.18 -16.49 -7.39
N PHE A 42 3.24 -15.17 -7.27
CA PHE A 42 2.41 -14.25 -8.06
C PHE A 42 2.78 -14.28 -9.55
N ALA A 43 4.08 -14.29 -9.87
CA ALA A 43 4.54 -14.46 -11.25
C ALA A 43 4.08 -15.80 -11.84
N ALA A 44 4.18 -16.89 -11.08
CA ALA A 44 3.69 -18.20 -11.49
C ALA A 44 2.18 -18.22 -11.71
N ALA A 45 1.40 -17.60 -10.82
CA ALA A 45 -0.05 -17.47 -10.97
C ALA A 45 -0.43 -16.70 -12.25
N LEU A 46 0.29 -15.64 -12.56
CA LEU A 46 0.11 -14.89 -13.81
C LEU A 46 0.52 -15.70 -15.03
N CYS A 47 1.60 -16.50 -14.96
CA CYS A 47 2.00 -17.41 -16.05
C CYS A 47 0.93 -18.46 -16.33
N VAL A 48 0.32 -19.02 -15.30
CA VAL A 48 -0.80 -19.98 -15.42
C VAL A 48 -2.02 -19.33 -16.09
N ALA A 49 -2.26 -18.05 -15.80
CA ALA A 49 -3.34 -17.31 -16.44
C ALA A 49 -3.03 -17.02 -17.93
N ASP A 50 -1.91 -16.37 -18.17
CA ASP A 50 -1.40 -16.02 -19.50
C ASP A 50 0.06 -15.55 -19.33
N TRP A 51 0.99 -16.25 -19.98
CA TRP A 51 2.41 -15.92 -19.89
C TRP A 51 2.75 -14.50 -20.35
N ARG A 52 1.96 -13.92 -21.27
CA ARG A 52 2.14 -12.54 -21.75
C ARG A 52 1.81 -11.52 -20.65
N LEU A 53 0.75 -11.77 -19.88
CA LEU A 53 0.42 -10.93 -18.73
C LEU A 53 1.51 -11.00 -17.64
N ALA A 54 2.06 -12.20 -17.41
CA ALA A 54 3.22 -12.37 -16.55
C ALA A 54 4.43 -11.58 -17.06
N ALA A 55 4.70 -11.63 -18.37
CA ALA A 55 5.78 -10.87 -18.99
C ALA A 55 5.62 -9.35 -18.81
N TYR A 56 4.40 -8.82 -18.96
CA TYR A 56 4.12 -7.41 -18.68
C TYR A 56 4.34 -7.06 -17.21
N ALA A 57 3.83 -7.86 -16.27
CA ALA A 57 3.97 -7.59 -14.84
C ALA A 57 5.45 -7.66 -14.40
N VAL A 58 6.16 -8.71 -14.81
CA VAL A 58 7.59 -8.90 -14.50
C VAL A 58 8.45 -7.83 -15.18
N GLY A 59 8.20 -7.55 -16.45
CA GLY A 59 8.89 -6.50 -17.20
C GLY A 59 8.63 -5.11 -16.61
N GLY A 60 7.40 -4.84 -16.22
CA GLY A 60 7.05 -3.60 -15.52
C GLY A 60 7.77 -3.44 -14.18
N ALA A 61 7.78 -4.50 -13.35
CA ALA A 61 8.54 -4.49 -12.09
C ALA A 61 10.04 -4.28 -12.34
N ALA A 62 10.59 -4.92 -13.39
CA ALA A 62 11.99 -4.78 -13.77
C ALA A 62 12.34 -3.35 -14.19
N LEU A 63 11.53 -2.77 -15.09
CA LEU A 63 11.71 -1.39 -15.56
C LEU A 63 11.58 -0.39 -14.44
N GLY A 64 10.58 -0.52 -13.56
CA GLY A 64 10.40 0.35 -12.41
C GLY A 64 11.59 0.30 -11.45
N THR A 65 12.03 -0.89 -11.08
CA THR A 65 13.20 -1.09 -10.22
C THR A 65 14.48 -0.56 -10.88
N TRP A 66 14.65 -0.81 -12.18
CA TRP A 66 15.81 -0.29 -12.93
C TRP A 66 15.81 1.22 -13.01
N THR A 67 14.66 1.84 -13.33
CA THR A 67 14.51 3.30 -13.38
C THR A 67 14.87 3.94 -12.04
N ALA A 68 14.34 3.42 -10.96
CA ALA A 68 14.64 3.93 -9.62
C ALA A 68 16.13 3.78 -9.27
N ARG A 69 16.77 2.66 -9.65
CA ARG A 69 18.23 2.48 -9.50
C ARG A 69 19.03 3.48 -10.32
N ALA A 70 18.67 3.65 -11.60
CA ALA A 70 19.38 4.55 -12.51
C ALA A 70 19.29 6.02 -12.05
N LEU A 71 18.18 6.40 -11.41
CA LEU A 71 17.97 7.73 -10.83
C LEU A 71 18.49 7.89 -9.40
N GLY A 72 19.18 6.88 -8.85
CA GLY A 72 19.77 6.95 -7.51
C GLY A 72 18.75 6.84 -6.38
N GLY A 73 17.69 6.07 -6.57
CA GLY A 73 16.65 5.84 -5.56
C GLY A 73 17.20 5.24 -4.26
N PRO A 74 16.51 5.45 -3.11
CA PRO A 74 16.94 4.97 -1.80
C PRO A 74 17.10 3.45 -1.77
N ARG A 75 18.22 2.96 -1.25
CA ARG A 75 18.55 1.52 -1.23
C ARG A 75 17.55 0.68 -0.45
N ASP A 76 17.12 1.16 0.71
CA ASP A 76 16.11 0.51 1.56
C ASP A 76 14.80 0.25 0.82
N ARG A 77 14.35 1.19 0.02
CA ARG A 77 13.14 1.08 -0.79
C ARG A 77 13.32 0.11 -1.96
N LEU A 78 14.49 0.14 -2.62
CA LEU A 78 14.85 -0.80 -3.68
C LEU A 78 14.90 -2.23 -3.15
N GLU A 79 15.55 -2.44 -2.01
CA GLU A 79 15.65 -3.76 -1.37
C GLU A 79 14.30 -4.30 -0.92
N ALA A 80 13.41 -3.43 -0.46
CA ALA A 80 12.03 -3.81 -0.12
C ALA A 80 11.15 -4.09 -1.34
N GLY A 81 11.56 -3.76 -2.57
CA GLY A 81 10.78 -3.89 -3.79
C GLY A 81 9.73 -2.77 -3.99
N LEU A 82 9.80 -1.68 -3.21
CA LEU A 82 8.82 -0.60 -3.23
C LEU A 82 8.86 0.26 -4.51
N GLU A 83 9.85 0.07 -5.36
CA GLU A 83 9.99 0.84 -6.60
C GLU A 83 9.44 0.10 -7.83
N GLY A 84 9.13 -1.21 -7.71
CA GLY A 84 8.68 -2.04 -8.84
C GLY A 84 7.17 -2.22 -8.96
N PHE A 85 6.41 -2.16 -7.85
CA PHE A 85 5.01 -2.62 -7.83
C PHE A 85 4.04 -1.72 -8.62
N ASN A 86 4.19 -0.39 -8.57
CA ASN A 86 3.37 0.53 -9.36
C ASN A 86 3.59 0.33 -10.87
N SER A 87 4.83 0.10 -11.27
CA SER A 87 5.18 -0.18 -12.66
C SER A 87 4.66 -1.54 -13.12
N ALA A 88 4.71 -2.56 -12.26
CA ALA A 88 4.12 -3.87 -12.54
C ALA A 88 2.61 -3.78 -12.78
N LEU A 89 1.90 -3.07 -11.90
CA LEU A 89 0.46 -2.85 -12.02
C LEU A 89 0.11 -2.04 -13.28
N LEU A 90 0.88 -1.00 -13.61
CA LEU A 90 0.64 -0.18 -14.79
C LEU A 90 0.85 -0.97 -16.08
N ALA A 91 1.95 -1.72 -16.20
CA ALA A 91 2.22 -2.52 -17.38
C ALA A 91 1.14 -3.58 -17.59
N LEU A 92 0.74 -4.27 -16.51
CA LEU A 92 -0.33 -5.25 -16.55
C LEU A 92 -1.69 -4.61 -16.91
N CYS A 93 -2.01 -3.46 -16.33
CA CYS A 93 -3.20 -2.68 -16.65
C CYS A 93 -3.25 -2.38 -18.16
N PHE A 94 -2.19 -1.88 -18.75
CA PHE A 94 -2.17 -1.59 -20.18
C PHE A 94 -2.31 -2.85 -21.02
N ALA A 95 -1.70 -3.96 -20.63
CA ALA A 95 -1.86 -5.24 -21.31
C ALA A 95 -3.32 -5.72 -21.30
N VAL A 96 -4.01 -5.57 -20.18
CA VAL A 96 -5.41 -6.02 -20.01
C VAL A 96 -6.39 -5.08 -20.73
N PHE A 97 -6.24 -3.77 -20.58
CA PHE A 97 -7.23 -2.79 -21.06
C PHE A 97 -6.95 -2.24 -22.46
N LEU A 98 -5.69 -2.23 -22.93
CA LEU A 98 -5.32 -1.71 -24.26
C LEU A 98 -4.93 -2.81 -25.26
N GLY A 99 -4.86 -4.07 -24.80
CA GLY A 99 -4.57 -5.23 -25.64
C GLY A 99 -3.10 -5.63 -25.64
N ARG A 100 -2.84 -6.80 -25.06
CA ARG A 100 -1.49 -7.34 -24.80
C ARG A 100 -0.68 -7.72 -26.05
N ASP A 101 -1.35 -7.93 -27.18
CA ASP A 101 -0.73 -8.41 -28.43
C ASP A 101 -0.19 -7.29 -29.32
N ARG A 102 -0.32 -6.04 -28.89
CA ARG A 102 0.03 -4.85 -29.65
C ARG A 102 1.41 -4.32 -29.28
N PRO A 103 2.30 -4.10 -30.24
CA PRO A 103 3.61 -3.50 -29.97
C PRO A 103 3.46 -2.06 -29.41
N THR A 104 2.43 -1.33 -29.81
CA THR A 104 2.12 0.01 -29.27
C THR A 104 1.80 -0.05 -27.77
N THR A 105 1.07 -1.07 -27.32
CA THR A 105 0.79 -1.29 -25.89
C THR A 105 2.06 -1.59 -25.12
N ALA A 106 2.97 -2.42 -25.68
CA ALA A 106 4.24 -2.74 -25.04
C ALA A 106 5.15 -1.51 -24.91
N LEU A 107 5.24 -0.68 -25.96
CA LEU A 107 6.00 0.56 -25.92
C LEU A 107 5.41 1.57 -24.92
N LEU A 108 4.08 1.72 -24.93
CA LEU A 108 3.39 2.59 -23.98
C LEU A 108 3.57 2.10 -22.53
N ALA A 109 3.50 0.79 -22.30
CA ALA A 109 3.74 0.20 -21.00
C ALA A 109 5.18 0.47 -20.53
N ALA A 110 6.17 0.28 -21.40
CA ALA A 110 7.57 0.56 -21.08
C ALA A 110 7.79 2.03 -20.72
N ALA A 111 7.30 2.96 -21.54
CA ALA A 111 7.37 4.40 -21.26
C ALA A 111 6.61 4.76 -19.97
N GLY A 112 5.41 4.21 -19.80
CA GLY A 112 4.58 4.41 -18.61
C GLY A 112 5.26 3.91 -17.34
N CYS A 113 5.98 2.80 -17.38
CA CYS A 113 6.73 2.28 -16.24
C CYS A 113 7.83 3.24 -15.77
N ILE A 114 8.50 3.92 -16.69
CA ILE A 114 9.49 4.96 -16.35
C ILE A 114 8.78 6.16 -15.69
N VAL A 115 7.70 6.64 -16.31
CA VAL A 115 6.94 7.79 -15.80
C VAL A 115 6.32 7.51 -14.43
N VAL A 116 5.73 6.31 -14.22
CA VAL A 116 5.12 5.98 -12.93
C VAL A 116 6.16 5.80 -11.83
N SER A 117 7.38 5.38 -12.15
CA SER A 117 8.48 5.33 -11.17
C SER A 117 8.86 6.72 -10.68
N ILE A 118 8.95 7.70 -11.59
CA ILE A 118 9.16 9.12 -11.26
C ILE A 118 7.97 9.65 -10.44
N GLY A 119 6.74 9.33 -10.87
CA GLY A 119 5.51 9.67 -10.15
C GLY A 119 5.46 9.07 -8.74
N THR A 120 6.00 7.84 -8.57
CA THR A 120 6.10 7.19 -7.25
C THR A 120 7.05 7.97 -6.34
N ALA A 121 8.21 8.38 -6.82
CA ALA A 121 9.15 9.19 -6.05
C ALA A 121 8.54 10.55 -5.68
N ALA A 122 7.81 11.20 -6.60
CA ALA A 122 7.09 12.44 -6.34
C ALA A 122 5.99 12.26 -5.28
N ALA A 123 5.16 11.23 -5.40
CA ALA A 123 4.09 10.94 -4.44
C ALA A 123 4.64 10.63 -3.05
N VAL A 124 5.74 9.87 -2.94
CA VAL A 124 6.44 9.63 -1.67
C VAL A 124 6.83 10.94 -1.01
N ARG A 125 7.46 11.85 -1.77
CA ARG A 125 7.90 13.13 -1.23
C ARG A 125 6.73 14.02 -0.82
N LEU A 126 5.69 14.11 -1.65
CA LEU A 126 4.51 14.93 -1.36
C LEU A 126 3.76 14.42 -0.12
N LEU A 127 3.49 13.10 -0.05
CA LEU A 127 2.74 12.51 1.05
C LEU A 127 3.55 12.37 2.34
N SER A 128 4.89 12.44 2.25
CA SER A 128 5.75 12.42 3.44
C SER A 128 5.50 13.59 4.39
N VAL A 129 5.00 14.74 3.90
CA VAL A 129 4.61 15.89 4.71
C VAL A 129 3.52 15.52 5.71
N TRP A 130 2.59 14.65 5.30
CA TRP A 130 1.52 14.13 6.15
C TRP A 130 1.86 12.76 6.72
N GLU A 131 3.08 12.27 6.53
CA GLU A 131 3.53 10.93 6.93
C GLU A 131 2.59 9.82 6.41
N LEU A 132 2.07 9.95 5.21
CA LEU A 132 1.21 8.99 4.55
C LEU A 132 1.97 8.23 3.46
N PRO A 133 1.68 6.92 3.25
CA PRO A 133 2.30 6.16 2.18
C PRO A 133 1.68 6.52 0.82
N PRO A 134 2.45 6.44 -0.29
CA PRO A 134 1.92 6.73 -1.63
C PRO A 134 0.96 5.66 -2.13
N LEU A 135 1.00 4.46 -1.57
CA LEU A 135 0.21 3.31 -2.02
C LEU A 135 0.30 3.12 -3.54
N THR A 136 -0.83 2.80 -4.20
CA THR A 136 -0.94 2.69 -5.66
C THR A 136 -1.39 4.00 -6.31
N LEU A 137 -1.34 5.14 -5.62
CA LEU A 137 -1.75 6.45 -6.15
C LEU A 137 -1.07 6.80 -7.49
N PRO A 138 0.27 6.66 -7.65
CA PRO A 138 0.93 6.98 -8.91
C PRO A 138 0.45 6.12 -10.08
N TYR A 139 0.25 4.81 -9.83
CA TYR A 139 -0.34 3.90 -10.79
C TYR A 139 -1.76 4.34 -11.17
N CYS A 140 -2.63 4.62 -10.19
CA CYS A 140 -4.03 5.03 -10.44
C CYS A 140 -4.11 6.28 -11.29
N LEU A 141 -3.29 7.30 -11.00
CA LEU A 141 -3.27 8.56 -11.74
C LEU A 141 -2.91 8.33 -13.22
N LEU A 142 -1.82 7.59 -13.48
CA LEU A 142 -1.37 7.36 -14.84
C LEU A 142 -2.27 6.39 -15.60
N ALA A 143 -2.79 5.35 -14.93
CA ALA A 143 -3.71 4.40 -15.54
C ALA A 143 -5.02 5.08 -15.98
N VAL A 144 -5.62 5.92 -15.13
CA VAL A 144 -6.81 6.70 -15.51
C VAL A 144 -6.48 7.68 -16.61
N ALA A 145 -5.38 8.43 -16.50
CA ALA A 145 -5.01 9.41 -17.54
C ALA A 145 -4.87 8.75 -18.92
N VAL A 146 -4.21 7.59 -19.00
CA VAL A 146 -4.00 6.88 -20.27
C VAL A 146 -5.30 6.23 -20.78
N THR A 147 -6.09 5.58 -19.92
CA THR A 147 -7.34 4.94 -20.36
C THR A 147 -8.38 5.96 -20.81
N VAL A 148 -8.49 7.11 -20.15
CA VAL A 148 -9.37 8.20 -20.54
C VAL A 148 -8.88 8.89 -21.84
N ALA A 149 -7.56 9.02 -22.01
CA ALA A 149 -6.99 9.63 -23.21
C ALA A 149 -6.93 8.67 -24.41
N ALA A 150 -6.99 7.35 -24.19
CA ALA A 150 -6.81 6.34 -25.24
C ALA A 150 -7.71 6.54 -26.48
N PRO A 151 -9.01 6.90 -26.33
CA PRO A 151 -9.88 7.15 -27.50
C PRO A 151 -9.39 8.28 -28.42
N ALA A 152 -8.60 9.23 -27.92
CA ALA A 152 -8.03 10.31 -28.72
C ALA A 152 -6.88 9.83 -29.63
N PHE A 153 -6.33 8.64 -29.41
CA PHE A 153 -5.15 8.12 -30.09
C PHE A 153 -5.44 6.84 -30.87
N ARG A 154 -5.59 6.93 -32.20
CA ARG A 154 -5.92 5.79 -33.08
C ARG A 154 -5.01 4.56 -32.93
N ARG A 155 -3.75 4.72 -32.55
CA ARG A 155 -2.79 3.61 -32.40
C ARG A 155 -2.91 2.87 -31.07
N ILE A 156 -3.55 3.48 -30.08
CA ILE A 156 -3.71 2.94 -28.74
C ILE A 156 -5.11 2.34 -28.59
N TRP A 157 -6.13 3.01 -29.14
CA TRP A 157 -7.52 2.59 -29.03
C TRP A 157 -7.85 1.45 -30.00
N SER A 158 -8.46 0.39 -29.49
CA SER A 158 -8.83 -0.78 -30.30
C SER A 158 -10.28 -1.20 -30.20
N PHE A 159 -10.99 -0.69 -29.24
CA PHE A 159 -12.39 -1.03 -29.07
C PHE A 159 -13.22 0.08 -29.71
N GLY A 160 -14.13 -0.34 -30.64
CA GLY A 160 -14.99 0.59 -31.38
C GLY A 160 -15.74 1.53 -30.44
N ASN A 161 -16.55 2.42 -31.01
CA ASN A 161 -17.30 3.49 -30.36
C ASN A 161 -18.16 3.03 -29.17
N SER A 162 -17.55 2.47 -28.13
CA SER A 162 -18.24 2.31 -26.86
C SER A 162 -18.42 3.70 -26.27
N LEU A 163 -19.57 4.25 -26.49
CA LEU A 163 -20.02 5.45 -25.78
C LEU A 163 -19.84 5.21 -24.28
N ALA A 164 -19.28 6.18 -23.61
CA ALA A 164 -19.22 6.19 -22.16
C ALA A 164 -20.63 5.86 -21.61
N ALA A 165 -20.72 4.81 -20.81
CA ALA A 165 -21.98 4.41 -20.21
C ALA A 165 -22.33 5.39 -19.08
N LEU A 166 -23.51 5.97 -19.11
CA LEU A 166 -24.02 6.73 -17.98
C LEU A 166 -24.23 5.78 -16.78
N PRO A 167 -23.99 6.24 -15.55
CA PRO A 167 -24.30 5.46 -14.37
C PRO A 167 -25.80 5.15 -14.36
N GLY A 168 -26.11 3.86 -14.36
CA GLY A 168 -27.49 3.36 -14.30
C GLY A 168 -27.80 2.76 -12.94
N SER A 169 -29.09 2.57 -12.65
CA SER A 169 -29.52 1.79 -11.50
C SER A 169 -28.99 0.34 -11.60
N ALA A 170 -28.66 -0.25 -10.46
CA ALA A 170 -28.25 -1.64 -10.39
C ALA A 170 -29.39 -2.53 -10.93
N SER A 171 -29.10 -3.27 -12.00
CA SER A 171 -30.02 -4.24 -12.58
C SER A 171 -29.39 -5.63 -12.49
N GLY A 172 -30.21 -6.66 -12.27
CA GLY A 172 -29.76 -8.05 -12.20
C GLY A 172 -30.19 -8.76 -10.92
N ARG A 173 -29.88 -10.05 -10.87
CA ARG A 173 -30.17 -10.91 -9.72
C ARG A 173 -29.27 -10.52 -8.55
N THR A 174 -29.83 -10.50 -7.35
CA THR A 174 -29.11 -10.21 -6.08
C THR A 174 -28.89 -11.44 -5.21
N THR A 175 -29.53 -12.58 -5.55
CA THR A 175 -29.33 -13.84 -4.84
C THR A 175 -28.02 -14.48 -5.26
N LEU A 176 -27.24 -14.98 -4.28
CA LEU A 176 -25.98 -15.69 -4.49
C LEU A 176 -26.16 -17.16 -4.13
N HIS A 177 -25.61 -18.06 -4.94
CA HIS A 177 -25.49 -19.47 -4.66
C HIS A 177 -24.12 -19.77 -3.98
N LEU A 178 -23.99 -20.94 -3.34
CA LEU A 178 -22.76 -21.30 -2.60
C LEU A 178 -21.53 -21.44 -3.51
N ASP A 179 -21.70 -21.95 -4.71
CA ASP A 179 -20.65 -22.04 -5.74
C ASP A 179 -20.19 -20.66 -6.19
N GLU A 180 -21.14 -19.73 -6.37
CA GLU A 180 -20.85 -18.33 -6.71
C GLU A 180 -20.09 -17.59 -5.60
N LEU A 181 -20.39 -17.88 -4.32
CA LEU A 181 -19.64 -17.33 -3.18
C LEU A 181 -18.17 -17.77 -3.21
N THR A 182 -17.94 -19.04 -3.54
CA THR A 182 -16.57 -19.56 -3.67
C THR A 182 -15.81 -18.88 -4.80
N LEU A 183 -16.46 -18.72 -5.95
CA LEU A 183 -15.88 -17.98 -7.09
C LEU A 183 -15.59 -16.52 -6.72
N ALA A 184 -16.56 -15.82 -6.13
CA ALA A 184 -16.42 -14.45 -5.68
C ALA A 184 -15.24 -14.27 -4.72
N PHE A 185 -15.09 -15.21 -3.78
CA PHE A 185 -14.00 -15.19 -2.79
C PHE A 185 -12.61 -15.20 -3.46
N PHE A 186 -12.39 -16.11 -4.41
CA PHE A 186 -11.12 -16.17 -5.13
C PHE A 186 -10.96 -15.08 -6.18
N HIS A 187 -12.05 -14.67 -6.84
CA HIS A 187 -12.03 -13.58 -7.80
C HIS A 187 -11.66 -12.24 -7.16
N ASN A 188 -12.10 -11.95 -5.94
CA ASN A 188 -11.66 -10.78 -5.19
C ASN A 188 -10.13 -10.73 -5.03
N VAL A 189 -9.49 -11.88 -4.89
CA VAL A 189 -8.03 -11.97 -4.78
C VAL A 189 -7.36 -11.89 -6.16
N SER A 190 -7.90 -12.56 -7.20
CA SER A 190 -7.33 -12.49 -8.55
C SER A 190 -7.48 -11.13 -9.20
N GLN A 191 -8.50 -10.37 -8.85
CA GLN A 191 -8.70 -8.99 -9.31
C GLN A 191 -7.62 -8.00 -8.82
N LEU A 192 -6.78 -8.38 -7.86
CA LEU A 192 -5.56 -7.60 -7.54
C LEU A 192 -4.65 -7.44 -8.77
N PHE A 193 -4.75 -8.38 -9.71
CA PHE A 193 -4.05 -8.38 -11.00
C PHE A 193 -5.02 -8.30 -12.19
N PHE A 194 -6.22 -7.77 -12.01
CA PHE A 194 -7.24 -7.55 -13.06
C PHE A 194 -7.73 -8.84 -13.74
N LEU A 195 -7.69 -9.96 -13.03
CA LEU A 195 -8.05 -11.27 -13.59
C LEU A 195 -9.29 -11.83 -12.89
N GLU A 196 -10.23 -12.32 -13.70
CA GLU A 196 -11.41 -13.03 -13.23
C GLU A 196 -11.18 -14.54 -13.40
N ARG A 197 -10.29 -15.09 -12.54
CA ARG A 197 -9.94 -16.54 -12.59
C ARG A 197 -9.70 -17.06 -11.18
N TRP A 198 -10.60 -17.94 -10.71
CA TRP A 198 -10.55 -18.47 -9.35
C TRP A 198 -9.23 -19.17 -9.01
N HIS A 199 -8.66 -19.97 -9.95
CA HIS A 199 -7.40 -20.67 -9.75
C HIS A 199 -6.21 -19.70 -9.57
N VAL A 200 -6.24 -18.56 -10.25
CA VAL A 200 -5.25 -17.49 -10.05
C VAL A 200 -5.40 -16.92 -8.65
N GLY A 201 -6.63 -16.62 -8.22
CA GLY A 201 -6.91 -16.13 -6.87
C GLY A 201 -6.44 -17.10 -5.79
N ALA A 202 -6.66 -18.41 -5.99
CA ALA A 202 -6.17 -19.45 -5.09
C ALA A 202 -4.63 -19.47 -5.01
N LEU A 203 -3.92 -19.40 -6.14
CA LEU A 203 -2.46 -19.35 -6.17
C LEU A 203 -1.91 -18.06 -5.53
N LEU A 204 -2.53 -16.92 -5.76
CA LEU A 204 -2.17 -15.66 -5.10
C LEU A 204 -2.35 -15.75 -3.58
N LEU A 205 -3.45 -16.35 -3.14
CA LEU A 205 -3.72 -16.56 -1.72
C LEU A 205 -2.69 -17.50 -1.08
N VAL A 206 -2.30 -18.58 -1.77
CA VAL A 206 -1.17 -19.43 -1.35
C VAL A 206 0.11 -18.60 -1.22
N GLY A 207 0.40 -17.72 -2.18
CA GLY A 207 1.53 -16.79 -2.10
C GLY A 207 1.49 -15.88 -0.88
N LEU A 208 0.31 -15.39 -0.47
CA LEU A 208 0.12 -14.62 0.75
C LEU A 208 0.38 -15.45 2.01
N PHE A 209 -0.12 -16.69 2.06
CA PHE A 209 0.14 -17.61 3.19
C PHE A 209 1.61 -18.00 3.31
N LEU A 210 2.33 -18.13 2.19
CA LEU A 210 3.78 -18.36 2.17
C LEU A 210 4.57 -17.20 2.76
N ALA A 211 4.07 -15.96 2.63
CA ALA A 211 4.67 -14.80 3.27
C ALA A 211 4.38 -14.75 4.77
N SER A 212 3.10 -14.87 5.11
CA SER A 212 2.61 -14.77 6.47
C SER A 212 1.21 -15.38 6.61
N ARG A 213 1.02 -16.25 7.61
CA ARG A 213 -0.31 -16.78 7.94
C ARG A 213 -1.30 -15.65 8.26
N THR A 214 -0.83 -14.63 8.96
CA THR A 214 -1.64 -13.45 9.30
C THR A 214 -2.07 -12.70 8.04
N ALA A 215 -1.17 -12.48 7.07
CA ALA A 215 -1.52 -11.82 5.82
C ALA A 215 -2.56 -12.64 5.01
N GLY A 216 -2.38 -13.96 4.92
CA GLY A 216 -3.36 -14.84 4.27
C GLY A 216 -4.74 -14.77 4.93
N LEU A 217 -4.80 -14.84 6.27
CA LEU A 217 -6.07 -14.74 7.01
C LEU A 217 -6.74 -13.37 6.86
N ILE A 218 -5.96 -12.29 6.88
CA ILE A 218 -6.48 -10.92 6.67
C ILE A 218 -7.02 -10.76 5.24
N ALA A 219 -6.34 -11.32 4.23
CA ALA A 219 -6.84 -11.31 2.86
C ALA A 219 -8.17 -12.06 2.74
N CYS A 220 -8.30 -13.22 3.39
CA CYS A 220 -9.57 -13.97 3.47
C CYS A 220 -10.67 -13.12 4.12
N ALA A 221 -10.39 -12.51 5.28
CA ALA A 221 -11.34 -11.65 5.98
C ALA A 221 -11.75 -10.43 5.13
N GLY A 222 -10.81 -9.80 4.42
CA GLY A 222 -11.07 -8.71 3.50
C GLY A 222 -11.97 -9.12 2.34
N SER A 223 -11.71 -10.30 1.72
CA SER A 223 -12.54 -10.84 0.64
C SER A 223 -13.96 -11.11 1.11
N LEU A 224 -14.13 -11.78 2.26
CA LEU A 224 -15.44 -12.03 2.84
C LEU A 224 -16.19 -10.74 3.18
N THR A 225 -15.50 -9.75 3.75
CA THR A 225 -16.10 -8.44 4.06
C THR A 225 -16.60 -7.76 2.79
N GLY A 226 -15.82 -7.79 1.70
CA GLY A 226 -16.26 -7.26 0.41
C GLY A 226 -17.51 -7.94 -0.12
N ILE A 227 -17.57 -9.27 -0.08
CA ILE A 227 -18.75 -10.04 -0.51
C ILE A 227 -19.98 -9.71 0.36
N VAL A 228 -19.83 -9.79 1.68
CA VAL A 228 -20.95 -9.54 2.63
C VAL A 228 -21.48 -8.12 2.49
N THR A 229 -20.57 -7.12 2.37
CA THR A 229 -20.97 -5.72 2.21
C THR A 229 -21.72 -5.50 0.90
N ALA A 230 -21.19 -6.01 -0.21
CA ALA A 230 -21.83 -5.86 -1.51
C ALA A 230 -23.19 -6.56 -1.58
N TRP A 231 -23.28 -7.78 -1.02
CA TRP A 231 -24.53 -8.53 -0.95
C TRP A 231 -25.58 -7.86 -0.06
N ALA A 232 -25.18 -7.41 1.13
CA ALA A 232 -26.10 -6.74 2.08
C ALA A 232 -26.67 -5.44 1.51
N LEU A 233 -25.94 -4.77 0.61
CA LEU A 233 -26.39 -3.56 -0.07
C LEU A 233 -27.13 -3.84 -1.38
N GLY A 234 -27.37 -5.12 -1.73
CA GLY A 234 -28.11 -5.49 -2.92
C GLY A 234 -27.38 -5.28 -4.23
N ALA A 235 -26.05 -5.42 -4.24
CA ALA A 235 -25.27 -5.36 -5.49
C ALA A 235 -25.65 -6.54 -6.40
N PRO A 236 -25.60 -6.35 -7.76
CA PRO A 236 -25.84 -7.43 -8.69
C PRO A 236 -24.90 -8.61 -8.47
N ALA A 237 -25.43 -9.84 -8.43
CA ALA A 237 -24.66 -11.06 -8.17
C ALA A 237 -23.45 -11.19 -9.10
N GLU A 238 -23.61 -10.89 -10.38
CA GLU A 238 -22.53 -10.91 -11.37
C GLU A 238 -21.31 -10.05 -10.95
N ARG A 239 -21.55 -8.83 -10.44
CA ARG A 239 -20.47 -7.95 -9.97
C ARG A 239 -19.77 -8.46 -8.71
N ILE A 240 -20.49 -9.20 -7.87
CA ILE A 240 -19.90 -9.85 -6.69
C ILE A 240 -19.09 -11.05 -7.14
N VAL A 241 -19.66 -11.89 -8.02
CA VAL A 241 -19.02 -13.12 -8.50
C VAL A 241 -17.73 -12.83 -9.26
N ASN A 242 -17.70 -11.81 -10.13
CA ASN A 242 -16.50 -11.46 -10.88
C ASN A 242 -15.42 -10.73 -10.06
N GLY A 243 -15.66 -10.48 -8.75
CA GLY A 243 -14.70 -9.91 -7.82
C GLY A 243 -14.50 -8.40 -7.92
N THR A 244 -15.22 -7.71 -8.82
CA THR A 244 -15.03 -6.27 -9.03
C THR A 244 -15.49 -5.42 -7.85
N MET A 245 -16.35 -5.95 -6.99
CA MET A 245 -16.83 -5.25 -5.80
C MET A 245 -15.88 -5.41 -4.60
N GLY A 246 -15.14 -6.53 -4.50
CA GLY A 246 -14.47 -6.91 -3.26
C GLY A 246 -12.94 -6.79 -3.25
N TYR A 247 -12.26 -6.65 -4.40
CA TYR A 247 -10.79 -6.63 -4.43
C TYR A 247 -10.16 -5.43 -3.69
N ASN A 248 -10.81 -4.27 -3.71
CA ASN A 248 -10.37 -3.12 -2.93
C ASN A 248 -10.47 -3.39 -1.42
N ALA A 249 -11.47 -4.16 -0.98
CA ALA A 249 -11.61 -4.57 0.41
C ALA A 249 -10.44 -5.46 0.87
N VAL A 250 -9.97 -6.38 0.03
CA VAL A 250 -8.78 -7.20 0.30
C VAL A 250 -7.55 -6.32 0.53
N LEU A 251 -7.31 -5.35 -0.36
CA LEU A 251 -6.17 -4.43 -0.26
C LEU A 251 -6.24 -3.55 0.99
N VAL A 252 -7.42 -3.00 1.32
CA VAL A 252 -7.61 -2.17 2.53
C VAL A 252 -7.38 -2.99 3.79
N ALA A 253 -7.93 -4.21 3.85
CA ALA A 253 -7.74 -5.09 5.00
C ALA A 253 -6.25 -5.40 5.23
N LEU A 254 -5.51 -5.78 4.17
CA LEU A 254 -4.08 -6.04 4.23
C LEU A 254 -3.28 -4.81 4.65
N ALA A 255 -3.57 -3.64 4.09
CA ALA A 255 -2.87 -2.41 4.39
C ALA A 255 -3.08 -1.97 5.84
N LEU A 256 -4.33 -1.91 6.29
CA LEU A 256 -4.66 -1.40 7.62
C LEU A 256 -4.31 -2.39 8.74
N CYS A 257 -4.43 -3.71 8.52
CA CYS A 257 -4.15 -4.69 9.57
C CYS A 257 -2.82 -5.42 9.31
N GLY A 258 -1.81 -5.12 10.08
CA GLY A 258 -0.53 -5.82 10.04
C GLY A 258 0.57 -5.15 9.20
N VAL A 259 0.22 -4.28 8.24
CA VAL A 259 1.21 -3.52 7.45
C VAL A 259 1.45 -2.14 8.07
N PHE A 260 0.45 -1.27 8.04
CA PHE A 260 0.59 0.09 8.57
C PHE A 260 0.20 0.21 10.05
N LEU A 261 -0.74 -0.62 10.52
CA LEU A 261 -1.14 -0.69 11.91
C LEU A 261 -0.81 -2.09 12.48
N PRO A 262 -0.61 -2.23 13.80
CA PRO A 262 -0.30 -3.53 14.41
C PRO A 262 -1.45 -4.51 14.24
N ALA A 263 -1.13 -5.79 13.98
CA ALA A 263 -2.13 -6.85 13.90
C ALA A 263 -2.71 -7.15 15.30
N ALA A 264 -3.87 -6.58 15.60
CA ALA A 264 -4.60 -6.71 16.84
C ALA A 264 -6.11 -6.77 16.56
N PRO A 265 -6.95 -7.34 17.46
CA PRO A 265 -8.38 -7.44 17.22
C PRO A 265 -9.06 -6.10 16.94
N VAL A 266 -8.68 -5.03 17.65
CA VAL A 266 -9.21 -3.68 17.41
C VAL A 266 -8.83 -3.16 16.03
N THR A 267 -7.58 -3.40 15.62
CA THR A 267 -7.08 -3.00 14.30
C THR A 267 -7.74 -3.82 13.20
N LEU A 268 -7.98 -5.11 13.43
CA LEU A 268 -8.71 -5.95 12.48
C LEU A 268 -10.13 -5.41 12.27
N PHE A 269 -10.87 -5.12 13.35
CA PHE A 269 -12.20 -4.52 13.23
C PHE A 269 -12.15 -3.20 12.44
N TYR A 270 -11.19 -2.32 12.76
CA TYR A 270 -10.98 -1.07 12.05
C TYR A 270 -10.68 -1.27 10.55
N ALA A 271 -9.84 -2.27 10.23
CA ALA A 271 -9.50 -2.62 8.86
C ALA A 271 -10.69 -3.19 8.08
N LEU A 272 -11.54 -4.01 8.72
CA LEU A 272 -12.75 -4.55 8.10
C LEU A 272 -13.80 -3.45 7.86
N LEU A 273 -13.91 -2.48 8.75
CA LEU A 273 -14.73 -1.29 8.51
C LEU A 273 -14.21 -0.50 7.30
N GLY A 274 -12.90 -0.32 7.19
CA GLY A 274 -12.28 0.26 6.00
C GLY A 274 -12.54 -0.56 4.74
N ALA A 275 -12.45 -1.89 4.82
CA ALA A 275 -12.74 -2.79 3.72
C ALA A 275 -14.19 -2.65 3.22
N ALA A 276 -15.16 -2.59 4.13
CA ALA A 276 -16.55 -2.31 3.81
C ALA A 276 -16.73 -0.94 3.14
N THR A 277 -16.06 0.09 3.67
CA THR A 277 -16.06 1.44 3.07
C THR A 277 -15.52 1.44 1.64
N ALA A 278 -14.40 0.73 1.39
CA ALA A 278 -13.84 0.62 0.04
C ALA A 278 -14.78 -0.11 -0.93
N THR A 279 -15.53 -1.12 -0.44
CA THR A 279 -16.54 -1.82 -1.23
C THR A 279 -17.65 -0.86 -1.69
N VAL A 280 -18.12 0.02 -0.80
CA VAL A 280 -19.13 1.05 -1.13
C VAL A 280 -18.56 2.10 -2.09
N LEU A 281 -17.31 2.52 -1.90
CA LEU A 281 -16.64 3.50 -2.78
C LEU A 281 -16.35 2.95 -4.17
N THR A 282 -16.27 1.62 -4.35
CA THR A 282 -15.93 1.04 -5.65
C THR A 282 -16.95 1.40 -6.73
N PRO A 283 -18.26 1.19 -6.58
CA PRO A 283 -19.22 1.63 -7.58
C PRO A 283 -19.33 3.15 -7.70
N ALA A 284 -19.10 3.91 -6.61
CA ALA A 284 -19.12 5.36 -6.66
C ALA A 284 -18.01 5.93 -7.55
N VAL A 285 -16.78 5.46 -7.36
CA VAL A 285 -15.63 5.86 -8.20
C VAL A 285 -15.82 5.37 -9.65
N ALA A 286 -16.33 4.15 -9.83
CA ALA A 286 -16.64 3.65 -11.17
C ALA A 286 -17.68 4.55 -11.89
N ALA A 287 -18.73 4.96 -11.20
CA ALA A 287 -19.74 5.86 -11.74
C ALA A 287 -19.19 7.24 -12.11
N LEU A 288 -18.23 7.76 -11.34
CA LEU A 288 -17.57 9.04 -11.65
C LEU A 288 -16.66 8.97 -12.89
N LEU A 289 -15.98 7.84 -13.11
CA LEU A 289 -14.98 7.69 -14.16
C LEU A 289 -15.57 7.10 -15.46
N SER A 290 -16.64 6.30 -15.37
CA SER A 290 -17.25 5.62 -16.54
C SER A 290 -17.72 6.56 -17.65
N PRO A 291 -18.27 7.77 -17.39
CA PRO A 291 -18.64 8.69 -18.46
C PRO A 291 -17.46 9.11 -19.35
N SER A 292 -16.24 9.05 -18.84
CA SER A 292 -15.00 9.35 -19.57
C SER A 292 -14.31 8.09 -20.13
N GLY A 293 -14.91 6.89 -19.99
CA GLY A 293 -14.25 5.62 -20.33
C GLY A 293 -13.18 5.19 -19.34
N GLY A 294 -13.10 5.82 -18.19
CA GLY A 294 -12.15 5.47 -17.11
C GLY A 294 -12.65 4.31 -16.25
N HIS A 295 -11.73 3.70 -15.53
CA HIS A 295 -11.98 2.59 -14.61
C HIS A 295 -11.65 2.98 -13.18
N ALA A 296 -12.35 2.37 -12.20
CA ALA A 296 -12.13 2.66 -10.78
C ALA A 296 -10.73 2.23 -10.29
N PHE A 297 -10.12 1.24 -10.91
CA PHE A 297 -8.83 0.67 -10.49
C PHE A 297 -8.77 0.53 -8.96
N THR A 298 -7.64 0.86 -8.35
CA THR A 298 -7.49 0.82 -6.89
C THR A 298 -7.73 2.17 -6.21
N TRP A 299 -8.43 3.12 -6.85
CA TRP A 299 -8.81 4.38 -6.21
C TRP A 299 -9.60 4.20 -4.90
N PRO A 300 -10.62 3.32 -4.84
CA PRO A 300 -11.35 3.09 -3.58
C PRO A 300 -10.43 2.64 -2.45
N PHE A 301 -9.48 1.75 -2.75
CA PHE A 301 -8.45 1.34 -1.80
C PHE A 301 -7.56 2.52 -1.36
N VAL A 302 -7.04 3.32 -2.30
CA VAL A 302 -6.15 4.46 -1.99
C VAL A 302 -6.85 5.47 -1.09
N LEU A 303 -8.04 5.92 -1.48
CA LEU A 303 -8.80 6.93 -0.75
C LEU A 303 -9.17 6.45 0.66
N THR A 304 -9.70 5.23 0.76
CA THR A 304 -10.07 4.65 2.05
C THR A 304 -8.85 4.47 2.96
N THR A 305 -7.77 3.88 2.43
CA THR A 305 -6.58 3.60 3.25
C THR A 305 -5.93 4.89 3.74
N LEU A 306 -5.78 5.90 2.89
CA LEU A 306 -5.21 7.19 3.30
C LEU A 306 -6.08 7.88 4.35
N GLY A 307 -7.40 7.91 4.17
CA GLY A 307 -8.34 8.49 5.14
C GLY A 307 -8.30 7.78 6.49
N PHE A 308 -8.32 6.44 6.47
CA PHE A 308 -8.26 5.63 7.69
C PHE A 308 -6.89 5.74 8.38
N LEU A 309 -5.77 5.79 7.65
CA LEU A 309 -4.45 6.02 8.25
C LEU A 309 -4.32 7.40 8.87
N ALA A 310 -4.85 8.43 8.22
CA ALA A 310 -4.88 9.77 8.77
C ALA A 310 -5.70 9.82 10.06
N ALA A 311 -6.90 9.20 10.07
CA ALA A 311 -7.77 9.13 11.23
C ALA A 311 -7.21 8.26 12.37
N ALA A 312 -6.47 7.19 12.05
CA ALA A 312 -5.91 6.27 13.05
C ALA A 312 -4.99 6.97 14.06
N ARG A 313 -4.38 8.09 13.68
CA ARG A 313 -3.54 8.91 14.57
C ARG A 313 -4.30 9.53 15.72
N SER A 314 -5.60 9.76 15.55
CA SER A 314 -6.49 10.29 16.58
C SER A 314 -6.95 9.22 17.57
N PHE A 315 -6.65 7.94 17.32
CA PHE A 315 -7.12 6.81 18.13
C PHE A 315 -5.94 6.06 18.78
N PRO A 316 -5.59 6.35 20.05
CA PRO A 316 -4.43 5.74 20.71
C PRO A 316 -4.44 4.20 20.72
N ARG A 317 -5.62 3.57 20.75
CA ARG A 317 -5.76 2.12 20.74
C ARG A 317 -5.30 1.45 19.44
N LEU A 318 -5.27 2.19 18.33
CA LEU A 318 -4.80 1.69 17.04
C LEU A 318 -3.28 1.81 16.88
N SER A 319 -2.64 2.71 17.63
CA SER A 319 -1.20 2.97 17.55
C SER A 319 -0.38 2.25 18.63
N ALA A 320 -1.02 1.82 19.74
CA ALA A 320 -0.36 1.16 20.84
C ALA A 320 0.05 -0.28 20.49
N THR A 321 1.31 -0.64 20.69
CA THR A 321 1.78 -2.01 20.53
C THR A 321 1.33 -2.87 21.71
N ASP A 322 0.99 -4.16 21.48
CA ASP A 322 0.62 -5.08 22.58
C ASP A 322 1.71 -5.21 23.64
N ARG A 323 2.99 -4.98 23.30
CA ARG A 323 4.10 -4.94 24.27
C ARG A 323 4.06 -3.72 25.18
N GLU A 324 3.60 -2.56 24.71
CA GLU A 324 3.40 -1.36 25.54
C GLU A 324 2.17 -1.50 26.44
N ARG A 325 1.16 -2.26 26.00
CA ARG A 325 -0.01 -2.60 26.83
C ARG A 325 0.30 -3.67 27.87
N ALA A 326 1.17 -4.63 27.57
CA ALA A 326 1.61 -5.68 28.49
C ALA A 326 2.68 -5.17 29.47
N ALA A 327 3.50 -4.20 29.10
CA ALA A 327 4.34 -3.44 30.01
C ALA A 327 3.44 -2.40 30.66
N GLY A 328 2.74 -2.77 31.75
CA GLY A 328 2.04 -1.81 32.61
C GLY A 328 2.98 -0.64 32.99
N PRO A 329 2.44 0.46 33.55
CA PRO A 329 3.27 1.60 33.92
C PRO A 329 4.49 1.11 34.71
N PRO A 330 5.69 1.65 34.42
CA PRO A 330 6.93 1.15 35.06
C PRO A 330 6.72 1.13 36.56
N LEU A 331 6.93 -0.05 37.17
CA LEU A 331 6.82 -0.33 38.61
C LEU A 331 7.84 0.47 39.44
N GLY A 332 8.17 1.70 39.01
CA GLY A 332 9.12 2.60 39.66
C GLY A 332 8.52 3.94 40.12
N ALA A 333 7.24 4.20 39.87
CA ALA A 333 6.59 5.46 40.27
C ALA A 333 5.72 5.29 41.53
N ARG A 334 5.83 4.20 42.29
CA ARG A 334 5.27 4.14 43.63
C ARG A 334 6.29 4.71 44.61
N GLY A 335 5.95 5.90 45.11
CA GLY A 335 6.55 6.72 46.11
C GLY A 335 7.53 6.05 47.06
N ARG A 336 8.76 6.45 47.01
CA ARG A 336 9.58 6.61 48.22
C ARG A 336 9.21 7.96 48.84
N ASP A 337 8.00 8.03 49.35
CA ASP A 337 7.66 8.99 50.38
C ASP A 337 7.79 8.24 51.73
N GLY A 338 8.90 8.35 52.30
CA GLY A 338 9.30 7.78 53.56
C GLY A 338 10.07 8.82 54.35
N SER A 339 9.32 9.85 54.74
CA SER A 339 9.73 10.81 55.76
C SER A 339 10.25 10.14 57.03
N ARG A 340 11.48 10.40 57.38
CA ARG A 340 11.90 10.53 58.79
C ARG A 340 12.95 11.63 58.92
N PRO A 341 12.74 12.62 59.82
CA PRO A 341 13.74 13.64 60.10
C PRO A 341 14.74 13.14 61.10
N CYS A 342 16.04 13.25 60.86
CA CYS A 342 17.06 13.21 61.88
C CYS A 342 17.85 14.50 61.86
N LEU A 343 17.54 15.35 62.83
CA LEU A 343 18.39 16.39 63.35
C LEU A 343 19.75 15.81 63.75
N ARG A 344 20.87 16.41 63.29
CA ARG A 344 22.05 16.69 64.12
C ARG A 344 23.04 17.58 63.41
N SER A 345 23.21 18.76 64.04
CA SER A 345 24.45 19.50 64.33
C SER A 345 25.35 19.94 63.18
N MET A 346 25.40 21.25 63.04
CA MET A 346 26.55 22.06 62.55
C MET A 346 27.81 21.86 63.44
N PRO A 347 29.03 22.09 62.90
CA PRO A 347 29.57 23.43 63.13
C PRO A 347 30.36 24.04 61.95
N ALA A 348 30.28 25.35 61.95
CA ALA A 348 31.10 26.44 61.51
C ALA A 348 32.53 26.18 61.03
N GLY A 349 32.94 26.95 60.00
CA GLY A 349 34.36 27.29 59.87
C GLY A 349 34.84 27.65 58.48
N ARG A 350 34.93 28.99 58.29
CA ARG A 350 35.97 29.71 57.53
C ARG A 350 35.94 29.84 56.00
N ARG A 351 35.59 31.05 55.59
CA ARG A 351 36.24 31.78 54.46
C ARG A 351 37.70 32.09 54.82
N PRO A 352 38.62 32.42 53.88
CA PRO A 352 38.52 33.61 53.08
C PRO A 352 39.26 33.59 51.69
N VAL A 353 38.90 34.58 50.87
CA VAL A 353 39.70 35.60 50.16
C VAL A 353 40.74 35.08 49.10
N GLY A 354 40.60 35.47 47.86
CA GLY A 354 41.34 36.58 47.32
C GLY A 354 41.69 36.48 45.81
N HIS A 355 41.49 37.56 45.17
CA HIS A 355 42.23 38.22 44.07
C HIS A 355 42.17 37.65 42.66
N VAL A 356 41.55 38.39 41.76
CA VAL A 356 41.94 39.61 41.04
C VAL A 356 42.70 39.35 39.73
N SER A 357 42.10 39.91 38.69
CA SER A 357 42.72 40.65 37.60
C SER A 357 43.14 39.94 36.32
N GLY A 358 42.64 40.48 35.22
CA GLY A 358 43.37 40.50 33.98
C GLY A 358 42.53 40.73 32.73
N ALA A 359 42.14 41.96 32.47
CA ALA A 359 41.60 42.42 31.21
C ALA A 359 42.66 42.48 30.07
N ARG A 360 42.26 42.34 28.85
CA ARG A 360 42.66 43.12 27.64
C ARG A 360 42.04 42.43 26.40
N ARG A 361 41.05 43.06 25.77
CA ARG A 361 41.10 44.10 24.73
C ARG A 361 41.78 43.66 23.43
N MET A 362 40.96 43.67 22.43
CA MET A 362 41.00 44.50 21.22
C MET A 362 41.62 43.95 19.94
N ARG A 363 40.83 44.17 18.89
CA ARG A 363 40.99 44.62 17.50
C ARG A 363 40.85 43.53 16.44
N SER A 364 39.72 43.52 15.67
CA SER A 364 39.41 44.36 14.47
C SER A 364 40.44 44.22 13.32
N ARG A 365 39.94 43.79 12.17
CA ARG A 365 40.10 44.24 10.77
C ARG A 365 39.69 43.12 9.83
N SER A 366 38.62 43.20 9.07
CA SER A 366 38.34 43.99 7.86
C SER A 366 39.18 43.59 6.63
N ARG A 367 38.43 43.41 5.55
CA ARG A 367 38.71 43.43 4.10
C ARG A 367 38.95 42.05 3.47
N ALA A 368 38.04 41.64 2.62
CA ALA A 368 37.81 42.03 1.22
C ALA A 368 38.69 41.23 0.22
N ARG A 369 38.09 40.31 -0.46
CA ARG A 369 37.85 40.27 -1.92
C ARG A 369 36.82 39.18 -2.23
#